data_bd6817bfeaa76f1ccc19747629dec2ae
#
_entry.id   bd6817bfeaa76f1ccc19747629dec2ae
#
_cell.length_a   1.000
_cell.length_b   1.000
_cell.length_c   1.000
_cell.angle_alpha   90.00
_cell.angle_beta   90.00
_cell.angle_gamma   90.00
#
_symmetry.space_group_name_H-M   'P 1'
#
loop_
_entity.id
_entity.type
_entity.pdbx_description
1 polymer ?
#
loop_
_entity_poly.entity_id
_entity_poly.type
_entity_poly.pdbx_seq_one_letter_code
_entity_poly.pdbx_strand_id
1 'polypeptide(L)'
;MSSLRARLLAAASAVLAAFFFLTAVVLDQAFRDSTLQAQRDKLEGLVYSLLAAARTDAEGNLTVAADDISDRRLMQPASGLQAALFDEQGLLAWTSTDFLEMPAPPVPEVGQWLFEQREQPATFALSYGLRWIDLADDPKRYTFVVIEDATSFNRQLRTYRRELWFGLAAAAAGLLLVQYLVLRWGLSPLRRLIGELQAIEKGQRGEIQTEYPDELRPLAEGLNAMIRSERNQQNRYRNALGDLAHSLKTPLAVLRGFAEEPRLPEALKS
;
A
#
# COMPACT_ATOMS: atom_id res chain seq x y z
N MET A 1 -10.66 -10.65 -23.92
CA MET A 1 -9.25 -10.23 -24.15
C MET A 1 -9.02 -8.94 -23.38
N SER A 2 -8.20 -8.94 -22.34
CA SER A 2 -7.90 -7.73 -21.55
C SER A 2 -7.04 -6.77 -22.38
N SER A 3 -7.46 -5.51 -22.51
CA SER A 3 -6.69 -4.50 -23.25
C SER A 3 -5.29 -4.33 -22.62
N LEU A 4 -4.27 -3.99 -23.42
CA LEU A 4 -2.91 -3.71 -22.95
C LEU A 4 -2.90 -2.71 -21.78
N ARG A 5 -3.82 -1.75 -21.80
CA ARG A 5 -4.03 -0.77 -20.71
C ARG A 5 -4.46 -1.42 -19.41
N ALA A 6 -5.41 -2.35 -19.48
CA ALA A 6 -5.89 -3.04 -18.28
C ALA A 6 -4.76 -3.86 -17.64
N ARG A 7 -3.89 -4.46 -18.45
CA ARG A 7 -2.72 -5.20 -17.96
C ARG A 7 -1.68 -4.29 -17.32
N LEU A 8 -1.35 -3.16 -17.94
CA LEU A 8 -0.40 -2.18 -17.40
C LEU A 8 -0.93 -1.55 -16.10
N LEU A 9 -2.22 -1.15 -16.10
CA LEU A 9 -2.87 -0.63 -14.89
C LEU A 9 -2.86 -1.68 -13.77
N ALA A 10 -3.25 -2.91 -14.06
CA ALA A 10 -3.29 -3.98 -13.05
C ALA A 10 -1.89 -4.28 -12.49
N ALA A 11 -0.87 -4.38 -13.34
CA ALA A 11 0.49 -4.64 -12.89
C ALA A 11 1.04 -3.52 -12.02
N ALA A 12 0.90 -2.26 -12.45
CA ALA A 12 1.38 -1.12 -11.68
C ALA A 12 0.56 -0.91 -10.39
N SER A 13 -0.77 -1.17 -10.41
CA SER A 13 -1.60 -1.14 -9.20
C SER A 13 -1.23 -2.24 -8.21
N ALA A 14 -0.86 -3.43 -8.68
CA ALA A 14 -0.41 -4.53 -7.82
C ALA A 14 0.93 -4.19 -7.13
N VAL A 15 1.89 -3.61 -7.86
CA VAL A 15 3.16 -3.15 -7.29
C VAL A 15 2.92 -2.06 -6.25
N LEU A 16 2.06 -1.09 -6.56
CA LEU A 16 1.73 0.01 -5.65
C LEU A 16 1.04 -0.51 -4.38
N ALA A 17 0.07 -1.43 -4.54
CA ALA A 17 -0.62 -2.06 -3.40
C ALA A 17 0.35 -2.84 -2.51
N ALA A 18 1.26 -3.62 -3.10
CA ALA A 18 2.30 -4.35 -2.37
C ALA A 18 3.23 -3.40 -1.61
N PHE A 19 3.65 -2.29 -2.23
CA PHE A 19 4.49 -1.28 -1.59
C PHE A 19 3.78 -0.63 -0.39
N PHE A 20 2.54 -0.16 -0.56
CA PHE A 20 1.80 0.46 0.55
C PHE A 20 1.48 -0.52 1.66
N PHE A 21 1.15 -1.76 1.32
CA PHE A 21 0.91 -2.80 2.32
C PHE A 21 2.18 -3.09 3.14
N LEU A 22 3.33 -3.28 2.47
CA LEU A 22 4.59 -3.50 3.16
C LEU A 22 4.96 -2.31 4.05
N THR A 23 4.81 -1.09 3.55
CA THR A 23 5.05 0.14 4.31
C THR A 23 4.15 0.21 5.54
N ALA A 24 2.86 -0.11 5.40
CA ALA A 24 1.91 -0.14 6.52
C ALA A 24 2.34 -1.13 7.60
N VAL A 25 2.73 -2.35 7.22
CA VAL A 25 3.18 -3.39 8.16
C VAL A 25 4.44 -2.96 8.90
N VAL A 26 5.44 -2.44 8.18
CA VAL A 26 6.70 -1.99 8.80
C VAL A 26 6.47 -0.83 9.76
N LEU A 27 5.67 0.16 9.38
CA LEU A 27 5.36 1.30 10.25
C LEU A 27 4.52 0.90 11.47
N ASP A 28 3.54 -0.01 11.31
CA ASP A 28 2.74 -0.52 12.43
C ASP A 28 3.61 -1.25 13.46
N GLN A 29 4.52 -2.11 12.99
CA GLN A 29 5.46 -2.82 13.86
C GLN A 29 6.41 -1.86 14.56
N ALA A 30 7.06 -0.96 13.82
CA ALA A 30 8.00 0.01 14.39
C ALA A 30 7.35 0.90 15.44
N PHE A 31 6.11 1.36 15.19
CA PHE A 31 5.37 2.16 16.16
C PHE A 31 5.00 1.36 17.41
N ARG A 32 4.54 0.12 17.23
CA ARG A 32 4.20 -0.77 18.34
C ARG A 32 5.43 -1.04 19.23
N ASP A 33 6.56 -1.40 18.62
CA ASP A 33 7.78 -1.72 19.35
C ASP A 33 8.32 -0.49 20.09
N SER A 34 8.33 0.67 19.43
CA SER A 34 8.75 1.93 20.05
C SER A 34 7.84 2.32 21.24
N THR A 35 6.53 2.14 21.08
CA THR A 35 5.57 2.49 22.14
C THR A 35 5.66 1.51 23.32
N LEU A 36 5.88 0.21 23.06
CA LEU A 36 6.11 -0.79 24.11
C LEU A 36 7.40 -0.52 24.86
N GLN A 37 8.47 -0.15 24.16
CA GLN A 37 9.74 0.21 24.80
C GLN A 37 9.57 1.45 25.70
N ALA A 38 8.93 2.49 25.20
CA ALA A 38 8.64 3.70 25.98
C ALA A 38 7.78 3.40 27.23
N GLN A 39 6.82 2.47 27.12
CA GLN A 39 6.01 2.03 28.25
C GLN A 39 6.85 1.29 29.29
N ARG A 40 7.75 0.40 28.86
CA ARG A 40 8.68 -0.29 29.74
C ARG A 40 9.61 0.69 30.46
N ASP A 41 10.26 1.61 29.72
CA ASP A 41 11.17 2.61 30.30
C ASP A 41 10.47 3.47 31.35
N LYS A 42 9.20 3.83 31.08
CA LYS A 42 8.34 4.57 32.04
C LYS A 42 8.14 3.78 33.34
N LEU A 43 7.79 2.49 33.23
CA LEU A 43 7.58 1.64 34.40
C LEU A 43 8.89 1.40 35.17
N GLU A 44 10.02 1.23 34.48
CA GLU A 44 11.34 1.16 35.10
C GLU A 44 11.66 2.43 35.90
N GLY A 45 11.38 3.61 35.32
CA GLY A 45 11.51 4.90 36.03
C GLY A 45 10.66 4.99 37.28
N LEU A 46 9.44 4.43 37.27
CA LEU A 46 8.57 4.36 38.44
C LEU A 46 9.14 3.45 39.54
N VAL A 47 9.68 2.28 39.17
CA VAL A 47 10.34 1.40 40.15
C VAL A 47 11.54 2.10 40.76
N TYR A 48 12.38 2.81 39.98
CA TYR A 48 13.48 3.59 40.55
C TYR A 48 13.02 4.69 41.50
N SER A 49 11.88 5.33 41.20
CA SER A 49 11.32 6.35 42.12
C SER A 49 10.81 5.73 43.42
N LEU A 50 10.23 4.53 43.37
CA LEU A 50 9.81 3.77 44.55
C LEU A 50 11.00 3.30 45.38
N LEU A 51 12.11 2.86 44.72
CA LEU A 51 13.36 2.51 45.38
C LEU A 51 13.97 3.71 46.12
N ALA A 52 13.91 4.90 45.53
CA ALA A 52 14.35 6.13 46.17
C ALA A 52 13.54 6.53 47.41
N ALA A 53 12.24 6.19 47.41
CA ALA A 53 11.31 6.40 48.51
C ALA A 53 11.29 5.24 49.54
N ALA A 54 12.02 4.17 49.29
CA ALA A 54 12.07 2.97 50.12
C ALA A 54 12.82 3.28 51.44
N ARG A 55 12.29 2.78 52.57
CA ARG A 55 12.82 2.96 53.92
C ARG A 55 12.67 1.66 54.71
N THR A 56 13.45 1.51 55.73
CA THR A 56 13.30 0.43 56.72
C THR A 56 12.36 0.89 57.83
N ASP A 57 11.31 0.09 58.10
CA ASP A 57 10.43 0.32 59.27
C ASP A 57 11.10 0.01 60.61
N ALA A 58 10.36 0.20 61.71
CA ALA A 58 10.87 -0.07 63.06
C ALA A 58 11.13 -1.59 63.30
N GLU A 59 10.50 -2.46 62.55
CA GLU A 59 10.59 -3.92 62.60
C GLU A 59 11.68 -4.48 61.69
N GLY A 60 12.41 -3.63 60.94
CA GLY A 60 13.48 -4.03 60.03
C GLY A 60 12.97 -4.46 58.62
N ASN A 61 11.69 -4.24 58.28
CA ASN A 61 11.16 -4.58 56.97
C ASN A 61 11.23 -3.40 56.00
N LEU A 62 11.31 -3.69 54.75
CA LEU A 62 11.28 -2.66 53.68
C LEU A 62 9.85 -2.16 53.48
N THR A 63 9.69 -0.84 53.51
CA THR A 63 8.44 -0.14 53.24
C THR A 63 8.70 1.06 52.31
N VAL A 64 7.65 1.71 51.79
CA VAL A 64 7.78 2.88 50.91
C VAL A 64 7.08 4.07 51.62
N ALA A 65 7.84 5.17 51.77
CA ALA A 65 7.31 6.39 52.36
C ALA A 65 6.35 7.10 51.37
N ALA A 66 5.07 7.18 51.68
CA ALA A 66 4.06 7.75 50.80
C ALA A 66 4.35 9.20 50.40
N ASP A 67 4.94 9.97 51.29
CA ASP A 67 5.26 11.40 51.09
C ASP A 67 6.42 11.61 50.09
N ASP A 68 7.30 10.61 49.92
CA ASP A 68 8.47 10.67 49.05
C ASP A 68 8.17 10.12 47.64
N ILE A 69 6.96 9.64 47.38
CA ILE A 69 6.57 9.10 46.06
C ILE A 69 6.41 10.25 45.06
N SER A 70 7.22 10.23 43.98
CA SER A 70 7.22 11.29 42.95
C SER A 70 5.97 11.30 42.10
N ASP A 71 5.40 10.15 41.74
CA ASP A 71 4.19 10.07 40.93
C ASP A 71 2.95 9.91 41.80
N ARG A 72 2.22 11.02 41.98
CA ARG A 72 1.00 11.05 42.80
C ARG A 72 -0.13 10.16 42.31
N ARG A 73 -0.09 9.68 41.05
CA ARG A 73 -1.08 8.73 40.55
C ARG A 73 -1.06 7.41 41.29
N LEU A 74 0.09 7.01 41.83
CA LEU A 74 0.21 5.80 42.68
C LEU A 74 -0.64 5.90 43.96
N MET A 75 -0.92 7.14 44.42
CA MET A 75 -1.71 7.39 45.62
C MET A 75 -3.17 7.75 45.32
N GLN A 76 -3.58 7.78 44.04
CA GLN A 76 -4.93 8.12 43.61
C GLN A 76 -5.71 6.87 43.27
N PRO A 77 -6.86 6.60 43.93
CA PRO A 77 -7.74 5.51 43.57
C PRO A 77 -8.17 5.60 42.09
N ALA A 78 -8.28 4.45 41.42
CA ALA A 78 -8.71 4.35 40.03
C ALA A 78 -7.87 5.13 39.03
N SER A 79 -6.62 5.49 39.37
CA SER A 79 -5.67 6.13 38.41
C SER A 79 -5.23 5.20 37.29
N GLY A 80 -5.45 3.89 37.43
CA GLY A 80 -4.95 2.85 36.55
C GLY A 80 -3.46 2.55 36.74
N LEU A 81 -2.79 3.18 37.71
CA LEU A 81 -1.41 2.91 38.07
C LEU A 81 -1.34 2.43 39.53
N GLN A 82 -0.75 1.27 39.74
CA GLN A 82 -0.63 0.60 41.03
C GLN A 82 0.77 0.08 41.24
N ALA A 83 1.20 0.05 42.49
CA ALA A 83 2.48 -0.55 42.86
C ALA A 83 2.34 -1.39 44.14
N ALA A 84 3.12 -2.41 44.24
CA ALA A 84 3.20 -3.28 45.43
C ALA A 84 4.63 -3.72 45.67
N LEU A 85 4.92 -4.02 46.93
CA LEU A 85 6.16 -4.65 47.38
C LEU A 85 5.81 -5.99 48.01
N PHE A 86 6.43 -7.04 47.50
CA PHE A 86 6.29 -8.39 48.04
C PHE A 86 7.60 -8.83 48.73
N ASP A 87 7.46 -9.58 49.80
CA ASP A 87 8.61 -10.21 50.49
C ASP A 87 9.04 -11.51 49.79
N GLU A 88 10.02 -12.21 50.38
CA GLU A 88 10.53 -13.48 49.82
C GLU A 88 9.52 -14.65 49.88
N GLN A 89 8.51 -14.55 50.74
CA GLN A 89 7.41 -15.52 50.85
C GLN A 89 6.25 -15.20 49.87
N GLY A 90 6.35 -14.08 49.13
CA GLY A 90 5.30 -13.59 48.26
C GLY A 90 4.15 -12.91 48.99
N LEU A 91 4.35 -12.56 50.27
CA LEU A 91 3.37 -11.81 51.05
C LEU A 91 3.52 -10.29 50.73
N LEU A 92 2.39 -9.58 50.80
CA LEU A 92 2.34 -8.15 50.53
C LEU A 92 2.94 -7.37 51.71
N ALA A 93 4.13 -6.76 51.48
CA ALA A 93 4.81 -5.93 52.47
C ALA A 93 4.33 -4.46 52.43
N TRP A 94 4.05 -3.96 51.24
CA TRP A 94 3.53 -2.61 51.03
C TRP A 94 2.71 -2.54 49.74
N THR A 95 1.75 -1.66 49.67
CA THR A 95 0.95 -1.36 48.47
C THR A 95 0.62 0.11 48.37
N SER A 96 0.54 0.60 47.12
CA SER A 96 -0.13 1.84 46.82
C SER A 96 -1.66 1.69 47.05
N THR A 97 -2.41 2.79 46.99
CA THR A 97 -3.87 2.77 47.19
C THR A 97 -4.56 1.79 46.22
N ASP A 98 -5.54 1.01 46.75
CA ASP A 98 -6.44 0.15 45.96
C ASP A 98 -5.76 -0.92 45.07
N PHE A 99 -4.78 -1.63 45.63
CA PHE A 99 -4.25 -2.80 44.93
C PHE A 99 -5.33 -3.88 44.84
N LEU A 100 -5.90 -4.03 43.65
CA LEU A 100 -6.83 -5.13 43.35
C LEU A 100 -6.09 -6.47 43.52
N GLU A 101 -6.75 -7.47 44.11
CA GLU A 101 -6.25 -8.84 44.20
C GLU A 101 -5.84 -9.35 42.79
N MET A 102 -4.60 -9.13 42.44
CA MET A 102 -4.02 -9.80 41.27
C MET A 102 -3.26 -11.03 41.70
N PRO A 103 -3.26 -12.08 40.88
CA PRO A 103 -2.39 -13.23 41.14
C PRO A 103 -0.96 -12.75 41.30
N ALA A 104 -0.28 -13.27 42.34
CA ALA A 104 1.10 -12.90 42.64
C ALA A 104 1.94 -12.95 41.36
N PRO A 105 2.63 -11.86 41.01
CA PRO A 105 3.47 -11.85 39.83
C PRO A 105 4.62 -12.85 40.02
N PRO A 106 5.17 -13.42 38.92
CA PRO A 106 6.35 -14.25 39.02
C PRO A 106 7.47 -13.44 39.69
N VAL A 107 8.16 -14.07 40.64
CA VAL A 107 9.24 -13.45 41.44
C VAL A 107 10.52 -13.51 40.60
N PRO A 108 11.03 -12.38 40.08
CA PRO A 108 12.28 -12.33 39.36
C PRO A 108 13.48 -12.56 40.30
N GLU A 109 14.58 -13.03 39.75
CA GLU A 109 15.83 -13.10 40.52
C GLU A 109 16.33 -11.69 40.88
N VAL A 110 17.20 -11.62 41.91
CA VAL A 110 17.75 -10.34 42.34
C VAL A 110 18.52 -9.64 41.20
N GLY A 111 18.15 -8.40 40.93
CA GLY A 111 18.68 -7.58 39.82
C GLY A 111 18.04 -7.83 38.47
N GLN A 112 17.05 -8.70 38.37
CA GLN A 112 16.34 -8.99 37.12
C GLN A 112 15.05 -8.20 37.02
N TRP A 113 14.75 -7.81 35.78
CA TRP A 113 13.50 -7.16 35.37
C TRP A 113 12.63 -8.15 34.62
N LEU A 114 11.35 -8.21 34.96
CA LEU A 114 10.37 -8.99 34.26
C LEU A 114 9.21 -8.10 33.81
N PHE A 115 9.07 -7.93 32.51
CA PHE A 115 7.98 -7.15 31.90
C PHE A 115 6.94 -8.10 31.30
N GLU A 116 5.69 -7.94 31.69
CA GLU A 116 4.57 -8.75 31.23
C GLU A 116 3.46 -7.86 30.67
N GLN A 117 2.90 -8.26 29.54
CA GLN A 117 1.66 -7.70 29.03
C GLN A 117 0.54 -8.73 29.24
N ARG A 118 -0.49 -8.34 29.99
CA ARG A 118 -1.67 -9.17 30.24
C ARG A 118 -2.84 -8.68 29.41
N GLU A 119 -3.63 -9.61 28.89
CA GLU A 119 -4.78 -9.27 28.07
C GLU A 119 -6.08 -9.13 28.86
N GLN A 120 -6.21 -9.88 29.95
CA GLN A 120 -7.41 -9.89 30.82
C GLN A 120 -7.02 -9.87 32.31
N PRO A 121 -7.16 -8.72 32.99
CA PRO A 121 -7.43 -7.37 32.46
C PRO A 121 -6.25 -6.85 31.62
N ALA A 122 -6.54 -5.95 30.64
CA ALA A 122 -5.51 -5.37 29.80
C ALA A 122 -4.58 -4.48 30.62
N THR A 123 -3.41 -5.00 31.03
CA THR A 123 -2.45 -4.31 31.90
C THR A 123 -1.01 -4.60 31.49
N PHE A 124 -0.13 -3.67 31.81
CA PHE A 124 1.32 -3.89 31.81
C PHE A 124 1.77 -4.08 33.25
N ALA A 125 2.58 -5.11 33.49
CA ALA A 125 3.20 -5.36 34.76
C ALA A 125 4.72 -5.37 34.61
N LEU A 126 5.42 -4.65 35.48
CA LEU A 126 6.87 -4.70 35.58
C LEU A 126 7.25 -5.11 36.98
N SER A 127 8.00 -6.19 37.10
CA SER A 127 8.51 -6.71 38.36
C SER A 127 10.02 -6.56 38.41
N TYR A 128 10.56 -6.18 39.58
CA TYR A 128 11.99 -6.06 39.83
C TYR A 128 12.37 -6.72 41.14
N GLY A 129 13.28 -7.67 41.10
CA GLY A 129 13.80 -8.36 42.25
C GLY A 129 14.98 -7.60 42.88
N LEU A 130 14.95 -7.37 44.20
CA LEU A 130 16.04 -6.70 44.92
C LEU A 130 16.42 -7.45 46.19
N ARG A 131 17.57 -7.17 46.69
CA ARG A 131 18.05 -7.57 48.03
C ARG A 131 18.19 -6.32 48.87
N TRP A 132 17.52 -6.31 50.00
CA TRP A 132 17.61 -5.24 50.99
C TRP A 132 18.38 -5.73 52.22
N ILE A 133 19.29 -4.96 52.70
CA ILE A 133 20.05 -5.24 53.92
C ILE A 133 19.50 -4.35 55.00
N ASP A 134 18.98 -4.93 56.07
CA ASP A 134 18.42 -4.21 57.20
C ASP A 134 19.53 -3.72 58.15
N LEU A 135 19.12 -3.03 59.23
CA LEU A 135 20.04 -2.51 60.25
C LEU A 135 20.75 -3.63 61.05
N ALA A 136 20.23 -4.85 60.99
CA ALA A 136 20.82 -6.04 61.62
C ALA A 136 21.77 -6.81 60.70
N ASP A 137 22.08 -6.30 59.48
CA ASP A 137 22.89 -6.91 58.44
C ASP A 137 22.27 -8.24 57.89
N ASP A 138 20.93 -8.39 58.02
CA ASP A 138 20.19 -9.53 57.48
C ASP A 138 19.64 -9.24 56.07
N PRO A 139 20.14 -9.96 55.05
CA PRO A 139 19.72 -9.72 53.66
C PRO A 139 18.38 -10.36 53.38
N LYS A 140 17.33 -9.54 53.20
CA LYS A 140 15.99 -9.96 52.79
C LYS A 140 15.75 -9.71 51.30
N ARG A 141 15.01 -10.62 50.65
CA ARG A 141 14.62 -10.45 49.26
C ARG A 141 13.24 -9.81 49.17
N TYR A 142 13.15 -8.85 48.25
CA TYR A 142 11.86 -8.18 47.96
C TYR A 142 11.65 -8.11 46.46
N THR A 143 10.39 -7.95 46.06
CA THR A 143 10.00 -7.75 44.65
C THR A 143 9.11 -6.52 44.55
N PHE A 144 9.58 -5.48 43.87
CA PHE A 144 8.70 -4.39 43.44
C PHE A 144 7.89 -4.82 42.23
N VAL A 145 6.63 -4.48 42.22
CA VAL A 145 5.71 -4.69 41.11
C VAL A 145 4.99 -3.38 40.83
N VAL A 146 5.05 -2.94 39.60
CA VAL A 146 4.29 -1.78 39.12
C VAL A 146 3.37 -2.25 38.00
N ILE A 147 2.09 -1.87 38.10
CA ILE A 147 1.05 -2.29 37.17
C ILE A 147 0.38 -1.04 36.64
N GLU A 148 0.21 -0.95 35.32
CA GLU A 148 -0.51 0.13 34.66
C GLU A 148 -1.57 -0.42 33.70
N ASP A 149 -2.75 0.22 33.70
CA ASP A 149 -3.84 -0.11 32.77
C ASP A 149 -3.43 0.17 31.33
N ALA A 150 -3.57 -0.84 30.47
CA ALA A 150 -3.24 -0.76 29.05
C ALA A 150 -4.35 -0.13 28.18
N THR A 151 -5.46 0.31 28.78
CA THR A 151 -6.62 0.86 28.02
C THR A 151 -6.23 2.11 27.22
N SER A 152 -5.46 3.03 27.83
CA SER A 152 -4.97 4.24 27.16
C SER A 152 -3.98 3.90 26.04
N PHE A 153 -3.07 2.99 26.28
CA PHE A 153 -2.13 2.47 25.28
C PHE A 153 -2.86 1.85 24.07
N ASN A 154 -3.80 0.95 24.34
CA ASN A 154 -4.59 0.29 23.30
C ASN A 154 -5.44 1.29 22.50
N ARG A 155 -5.93 2.37 23.14
CA ARG A 155 -6.66 3.46 22.46
C ARG A 155 -5.72 4.23 21.53
N GLN A 156 -4.54 4.59 22.00
CA GLN A 156 -3.53 5.30 21.21
C GLN A 156 -3.10 4.46 20.00
N LEU A 157 -2.83 3.17 20.18
CA LEU A 157 -2.46 2.25 19.12
C LEU A 157 -3.57 2.11 18.07
N ARG A 158 -4.84 2.00 18.49
CA ARG A 158 -5.99 1.97 17.57
C ARG A 158 -6.15 3.26 16.77
N THR A 159 -5.97 4.41 17.44
CA THR A 159 -6.04 5.72 16.76
C THR A 159 -4.95 5.84 15.71
N TYR A 160 -3.70 5.52 16.08
CA TYR A 160 -2.58 5.53 15.15
C TYR A 160 -2.81 4.61 13.94
N ARG A 161 -3.26 3.37 14.17
CA ARG A 161 -3.58 2.43 13.09
C ARG A 161 -4.64 2.98 12.15
N ARG A 162 -5.70 3.55 12.68
CA ARG A 162 -6.76 4.14 11.86
C ARG A 162 -6.21 5.27 10.99
N GLU A 163 -5.42 6.18 11.54
CA GLU A 163 -4.81 7.29 10.81
C GLU A 163 -3.81 6.82 9.76
N LEU A 164 -2.96 5.84 10.13
CA LEU A 164 -2.01 5.23 9.21
C LEU A 164 -2.71 4.59 8.00
N TRP A 165 -3.70 3.73 8.24
CA TRP A 165 -4.42 3.05 7.16
C TRP A 165 -5.22 4.03 6.30
N PHE A 166 -5.86 5.02 6.90
CA PHE A 166 -6.59 6.04 6.15
C PHE A 166 -5.65 6.91 5.32
N GLY A 167 -4.53 7.35 5.88
CA GLY A 167 -3.52 8.13 5.17
C GLY A 167 -2.92 7.38 3.98
N LEU A 168 -2.52 6.12 4.20
CA LEU A 168 -1.96 5.28 3.13
C LEU A 168 -3.01 4.94 2.05
N ALA A 169 -4.26 4.69 2.43
CA ALA A 169 -5.35 4.46 1.47
C ALA A 169 -5.62 5.71 0.62
N ALA A 170 -5.64 6.90 1.23
CA ALA A 170 -5.81 8.16 0.52
C ALA A 170 -4.63 8.42 -0.46
N ALA A 171 -3.39 8.18 -0.01
CA ALA A 171 -2.20 8.30 -0.86
C ALA A 171 -2.23 7.30 -2.02
N ALA A 172 -2.61 6.05 -1.78
CA ALA A 172 -2.76 5.02 -2.81
C ALA A 172 -3.85 5.41 -3.83
N ALA A 173 -5.01 5.89 -3.38
CA ALA A 173 -6.08 6.35 -4.26
C ALA A 173 -5.63 7.55 -5.12
N GLY A 174 -4.91 8.51 -4.55
CA GLY A 174 -4.33 9.64 -5.27
C GLY A 174 -3.35 9.18 -6.36
N LEU A 175 -2.44 8.27 -6.02
CA LEU A 175 -1.47 7.74 -6.98
C LEU A 175 -2.13 6.92 -8.10
N LEU A 176 -3.15 6.12 -7.78
CA LEU A 176 -3.93 5.40 -8.79
C LEU A 176 -4.65 6.35 -9.75
N LEU A 177 -5.20 7.46 -9.23
CA LEU A 177 -5.82 8.49 -10.05
C LEU A 177 -4.81 9.14 -11.00
N VAL A 178 -3.64 9.54 -10.47
CA VAL A 178 -2.55 10.12 -11.29
C VAL A 178 -2.11 9.11 -12.35
N GLN A 179 -1.88 7.87 -11.99
CA GLN A 179 -1.50 6.80 -12.91
C GLN A 179 -2.54 6.61 -14.02
N TYR A 180 -3.83 6.61 -13.68
CA TYR A 180 -4.91 6.53 -14.65
C TYR A 180 -4.89 7.72 -15.63
N LEU A 181 -4.72 8.93 -15.13
CA LEU A 181 -4.65 10.17 -15.95
C LEU A 181 -3.44 10.13 -16.90
N VAL A 182 -2.26 9.77 -16.39
CA VAL A 182 -1.02 9.65 -17.18
C VAL A 182 -1.17 8.60 -18.29
N LEU A 183 -1.71 7.42 -17.99
CA LEU A 183 -1.96 6.39 -19.00
C LEU A 183 -3.01 6.81 -20.03
N ARG A 184 -4.04 7.51 -19.59
CA ARG A 184 -5.07 8.03 -20.49
C ARG A 184 -4.51 9.07 -21.44
N TRP A 185 -3.70 10.00 -20.93
CA TRP A 185 -3.06 11.06 -21.70
C TRP A 185 -1.97 10.50 -22.63
N GLY A 186 -1.04 9.71 -22.10
CA GLY A 186 0.09 9.16 -22.85
C GLY A 186 -0.32 8.18 -23.96
N LEU A 187 -1.46 7.46 -23.83
CA LEU A 187 -1.97 6.58 -24.89
C LEU A 187 -3.00 7.26 -25.81
N SER A 188 -3.30 8.54 -25.62
CA SER A 188 -4.21 9.29 -26.49
C SER A 188 -3.71 9.39 -27.94
N PRO A 189 -2.41 9.66 -28.22
CA PRO A 189 -1.91 9.73 -29.58
C PRO A 189 -2.08 8.42 -30.38
N LEU A 190 -1.89 7.28 -29.70
CA LEU A 190 -2.07 5.98 -30.34
C LEU A 190 -3.54 5.73 -30.74
N ARG A 191 -4.49 6.20 -29.93
CA ARG A 191 -5.92 6.12 -30.30
C ARG A 191 -6.24 6.98 -31.51
N ARG A 192 -5.64 8.17 -31.60
CA ARG A 192 -5.82 9.06 -32.75
C ARG A 192 -5.29 8.41 -34.01
N LEU A 193 -4.11 7.80 -33.96
CA LEU A 193 -3.51 7.08 -35.07
C LEU A 193 -4.44 5.95 -35.59
N ILE A 194 -4.99 5.13 -34.69
CA ILE A 194 -5.93 4.06 -35.06
C ILE A 194 -7.21 4.66 -35.70
N GLY A 195 -7.73 5.75 -35.15
CA GLY A 195 -8.90 6.43 -35.72
C GLY A 195 -8.64 7.02 -37.11
N GLU A 196 -7.47 7.62 -37.35
CA GLU A 196 -7.09 8.12 -38.66
C GLU A 196 -6.93 7.00 -39.69
N LEU A 197 -6.33 5.86 -39.28
CA LEU A 197 -6.19 4.70 -40.14
C LEU A 197 -7.56 4.13 -40.56
N GLN A 198 -8.53 4.06 -39.64
CA GLN A 198 -9.91 3.66 -39.96
C GLN A 198 -10.60 4.66 -40.88
N ALA A 199 -10.34 5.97 -40.74
CA ALA A 199 -10.89 6.99 -41.65
C ALA A 199 -10.28 6.89 -43.05
N ILE A 200 -8.99 6.50 -43.18
CA ILE A 200 -8.34 6.25 -44.47
C ILE A 200 -8.91 5.00 -45.14
N GLU A 201 -9.10 3.91 -44.37
CA GLU A 201 -9.74 2.68 -44.88
C GLU A 201 -11.13 2.93 -45.47
N LYS A 202 -11.92 3.82 -44.83
CA LYS A 202 -13.25 4.24 -45.30
C LYS A 202 -13.20 5.25 -46.44
N GLY A 203 -12.03 5.66 -46.91
CA GLY A 203 -11.85 6.64 -47.96
C GLY A 203 -12.13 8.10 -47.56
N GLN A 204 -12.31 8.37 -46.27
CA GLN A 204 -12.63 9.69 -45.75
C GLN A 204 -11.39 10.62 -45.64
N ARG A 205 -10.17 10.05 -45.58
CA ARG A 205 -8.88 10.76 -45.49
C ARG A 205 -7.86 10.19 -46.46
N GLY A 206 -6.91 11.05 -46.83
CA GLY A 206 -5.82 10.67 -47.74
C GLY A 206 -4.57 10.15 -47.09
N GLU A 207 -4.22 10.70 -45.96
CA GLU A 207 -2.96 10.46 -45.27
C GLU A 207 -3.15 10.61 -43.75
N ILE A 208 -2.21 10.04 -42.97
CA ILE A 208 -2.11 10.21 -41.52
C ILE A 208 -1.48 11.58 -41.25
N GLN A 209 -2.03 12.37 -40.30
CA GLN A 209 -1.44 13.64 -39.89
C GLN A 209 -0.08 13.43 -39.24
N THR A 210 0.87 14.35 -39.49
CA THR A 210 2.28 14.21 -39.09
C THR A 210 2.58 14.75 -37.69
N GLU A 211 1.59 15.24 -36.94
CA GLU A 211 1.78 15.77 -35.58
C GLU A 211 1.64 14.69 -34.51
N TYR A 212 2.58 13.75 -34.51
CA TYR A 212 2.69 12.72 -33.49
C TYR A 212 3.97 12.93 -32.67
N PRO A 213 4.00 12.44 -31.40
CA PRO A 213 5.23 12.36 -30.61
C PRO A 213 6.34 11.63 -31.35
N ASP A 214 7.60 11.96 -31.05
CA ASP A 214 8.79 11.45 -31.75
C ASP A 214 8.84 9.92 -31.80
N GLU A 215 8.31 9.22 -30.78
CA GLU A 215 8.23 7.77 -30.71
C GLU A 215 7.25 7.16 -31.72
N LEU A 216 6.23 7.88 -32.13
CA LEU A 216 5.22 7.43 -33.09
C LEU A 216 5.43 7.95 -34.51
N ARG A 217 6.29 8.94 -34.70
CA ARG A 217 6.59 9.54 -36.01
C ARG A 217 7.08 8.53 -37.03
N PRO A 218 8.08 7.66 -36.72
CA PRO A 218 8.53 6.66 -37.69
C PRO A 218 7.43 5.68 -38.13
N LEU A 219 6.50 5.36 -37.20
CA LEU A 219 5.36 4.49 -37.48
C LEU A 219 4.37 5.20 -38.41
N ALA A 220 4.04 6.46 -38.17
CA ALA A 220 3.12 7.25 -38.99
C ALA A 220 3.68 7.45 -40.42
N GLU A 221 4.99 7.73 -40.55
CA GLU A 221 5.70 7.89 -41.84
C GLU A 221 5.70 6.57 -42.63
N GLY A 222 6.00 5.43 -41.95
CA GLY A 222 5.96 4.11 -42.57
C GLY A 222 4.58 3.74 -43.08
N LEU A 223 3.53 4.02 -42.29
CA LEU A 223 2.13 3.80 -42.72
C LEU A 223 1.76 4.71 -43.90
N ASN A 224 2.16 5.98 -43.89
CA ASN A 224 1.90 6.88 -45.02
C ASN A 224 2.62 6.44 -46.31
N ALA A 225 3.84 5.91 -46.20
CA ALA A 225 4.57 5.34 -47.36
C ALA A 225 3.81 4.12 -47.94
N MET A 226 3.29 3.24 -47.08
CA MET A 226 2.50 2.08 -47.46
C MET A 226 1.20 2.50 -48.16
N ILE A 227 0.46 3.45 -47.60
CA ILE A 227 -0.79 3.99 -48.16
C ILE A 227 -0.54 4.56 -49.57
N ARG A 228 0.52 5.34 -49.72
CA ARG A 228 0.91 5.92 -51.04
C ARG A 228 1.26 4.80 -52.05
N SER A 229 2.00 3.80 -51.64
CA SER A 229 2.36 2.68 -52.50
C SER A 229 1.12 1.91 -52.98
N GLU A 230 0.19 1.62 -52.09
CA GLU A 230 -1.05 0.91 -52.39
C GLU A 230 -1.90 1.69 -53.39
N ARG A 231 -2.06 3.00 -53.18
CA ARG A 231 -2.84 3.87 -54.11
C ARG A 231 -2.16 3.96 -55.48
N ASN A 232 -0.84 4.05 -55.54
CA ASN A 232 -0.12 4.06 -56.82
C ASN A 232 -0.29 2.72 -57.55
N GLN A 233 -0.31 1.62 -56.83
CA GLN A 233 -0.53 0.29 -57.43
C GLN A 233 -1.99 0.19 -57.95
N GLN A 234 -2.97 0.64 -57.20
CA GLN A 234 -4.37 0.63 -57.56
C GLN A 234 -4.62 1.51 -58.82
N ASN A 235 -3.99 2.69 -58.90
CA ASN A 235 -4.05 3.56 -60.04
C ASN A 235 -3.41 2.91 -61.30
N ARG A 236 -2.25 2.25 -61.16
CA ARG A 236 -1.65 1.47 -62.26
C ARG A 236 -2.58 0.37 -62.77
N TYR A 237 -3.22 -0.36 -61.83
CA TYR A 237 -4.21 -1.38 -62.23
C TYR A 237 -5.39 -0.80 -62.98
N ARG A 238 -5.96 0.34 -62.52
CA ARG A 238 -7.06 0.99 -63.21
C ARG A 238 -6.71 1.49 -64.59
N ASN A 239 -5.53 2.07 -64.75
CA ASN A 239 -5.03 2.53 -66.04
C ASN A 239 -4.80 1.35 -66.96
N ALA A 240 -4.13 0.26 -66.54
CA ALA A 240 -3.94 -0.93 -67.35
C ALA A 240 -5.25 -1.58 -67.79
N LEU A 241 -6.25 -1.65 -66.89
CA LEU A 241 -7.59 -2.15 -67.26
C LEU A 241 -8.30 -1.20 -68.22
N GLY A 242 -8.15 0.10 -68.09
CA GLY A 242 -8.69 1.13 -69.02
C GLY A 242 -8.09 0.97 -70.41
N ASP A 243 -6.78 0.83 -70.50
CA ASP A 243 -6.04 0.61 -71.77
C ASP A 243 -6.44 -0.73 -72.44
N LEU A 244 -6.60 -1.79 -71.62
CA LEU A 244 -7.08 -3.10 -72.15
C LEU A 244 -8.51 -3.00 -72.65
N ALA A 245 -9.39 -2.33 -71.95
CA ALA A 245 -10.77 -2.11 -72.38
C ALA A 245 -10.84 -1.31 -73.70
N HIS A 246 -9.97 -0.30 -73.85
CA HIS A 246 -9.90 0.52 -75.06
C HIS A 246 -9.29 -0.32 -76.22
N SER A 247 -8.25 -1.09 -75.98
CA SER A 247 -7.62 -1.96 -77.02
C SER A 247 -8.58 -3.07 -77.50
N LEU A 248 -9.47 -3.59 -76.66
CA LEU A 248 -10.45 -4.58 -77.02
C LEU A 248 -11.67 -3.97 -77.74
N LYS A 249 -12.03 -2.74 -77.42
CA LYS A 249 -13.19 -2.04 -78.03
C LYS A 249 -13.03 -1.86 -79.54
N THR A 250 -11.79 -1.60 -80.02
CA THR A 250 -11.52 -1.37 -81.47
C THR A 250 -11.71 -2.67 -82.28
N PRO A 251 -11.12 -3.81 -81.97
CA PRO A 251 -11.34 -5.03 -82.73
C PRO A 251 -12.77 -5.58 -82.62
N LEU A 252 -13.41 -5.41 -81.45
CA LEU A 252 -14.83 -5.76 -81.27
C LEU A 252 -15.75 -4.92 -82.13
N ALA A 253 -15.49 -3.62 -82.29
CA ALA A 253 -16.24 -2.73 -83.19
C ALA A 253 -16.10 -3.15 -84.66
N VAL A 254 -14.90 -3.58 -85.09
CA VAL A 254 -14.65 -4.10 -86.41
C VAL A 254 -15.40 -5.41 -86.65
N LEU A 255 -15.30 -6.36 -85.68
CA LEU A 255 -16.02 -7.65 -85.79
C LEU A 255 -17.55 -7.45 -85.82
N ARG A 256 -18.07 -6.51 -85.08
CA ARG A 256 -19.52 -6.15 -85.10
C ARG A 256 -19.92 -5.55 -86.44
N GLY A 257 -19.08 -4.70 -87.05
CA GLY A 257 -19.29 -4.16 -88.36
C GLY A 257 -19.37 -5.24 -89.43
N PHE A 258 -18.53 -6.27 -89.39
CA PHE A 258 -18.57 -7.42 -90.28
C PHE A 258 -19.81 -8.30 -90.01
N ALA A 259 -20.34 -8.41 -88.86
CA ALA A 259 -21.55 -9.18 -88.51
C ALA A 259 -22.82 -8.48 -88.85
N GLU A 260 -22.79 -7.14 -88.95
CA GLU A 260 -23.94 -6.32 -89.35
C GLU A 260 -23.98 -6.00 -90.84
N GLU A 261 -23.02 -6.48 -91.71
CA GLU A 261 -23.13 -6.33 -93.12
C GLU A 261 -24.34 -7.15 -93.68
N PRO A 262 -25.29 -6.52 -94.31
CA PRO A 262 -26.46 -7.22 -94.80
C PRO A 262 -25.98 -8.18 -95.90
N ARG A 263 -26.33 -9.47 -95.79
CA ARG A 263 -26.28 -10.43 -96.93
C ARG A 263 -26.95 -9.78 -98.10
N LEU A 264 -26.18 -9.51 -99.12
CA LEU A 264 -26.70 -9.12 -100.45
C LEU A 264 -27.81 -10.06 -100.84
N PRO A 265 -28.98 -9.49 -101.37
CA PRO A 265 -30.07 -10.31 -101.77
C PRO A 265 -29.69 -11.20 -102.94
N GLU A 266 -30.10 -12.46 -102.85
CA GLU A 266 -30.06 -13.42 -103.97
C GLU A 266 -30.96 -12.99 -105.03
N ALA A 267 -30.55 -12.08 -105.89
CA ALA A 267 -31.29 -11.76 -107.11
C ALA A 267 -30.31 -11.61 -108.26
N LEU A 268 -29.87 -12.74 -108.76
CA LEU A 268 -29.37 -12.90 -110.12
C LEU A 268 -28.99 -14.40 -110.34
N LYS A 269 -30.00 -15.25 -110.30
CA LYS A 269 -29.99 -16.50 -111.06
C LYS A 269 -31.17 -16.49 -112.00
N SER A 270 -30.94 -16.13 -113.22
CA SER A 270 -31.67 -16.56 -114.35
C SER A 270 -30.82 -16.64 -115.56
#